data_ed5b1090cb2d756379d22e807989af20
#
_entry.id   ed5b1090cb2d756379d22e807989af20
#
_cell.length_a   1.000
_cell.length_b   1.000
_cell.length_c   1.000
_cell.angle_alpha   90.00
_cell.angle_beta   90.00
_cell.angle_gamma   90.00
#
_symmetry.space_group_name_H-M   'P 1'
#
loop_
_entity.id
_entity.type
_entity.pdbx_description
1 polymer ?
#
loop_
_entity_poly.entity_id
_entity_poly.type
_entity_poly.pdbx_seq_one_letter_code
_entity_poly.pdbx_strand_id
1 'polypeptide(L)'
;TVEYYNDNRHLPPALSTFGRQTWWRGSGSGAEDLRYEPLRFPRDEAFYLQCYRDAWRNVHETDEGFVPELYARSAARHAQEHPGSVVRVLSGDRVVGLVELDPGRDEQSGCGWISLLYMLPEYRGRGWAIQLLGYAFWFYENHDRTAVRLHVSENNARAITFYQRSGFVQIGRDPGVRAHLLLMGRLIHRTVTHGTV
;
A
#
# COMPACT_ATOMS: atom_id res chain seq x y z
N THR A 1 -24.09 -6.22 -10.53
CA THR A 1 -23.93 -4.84 -10.04
C THR A 1 -23.09 -4.90 -8.79
N VAL A 2 -21.80 -4.57 -8.93
CA VAL A 2 -20.80 -4.67 -7.86
C VAL A 2 -20.62 -3.30 -7.19
N GLU A 3 -21.72 -2.57 -6.95
CA GLU A 3 -21.66 -1.23 -6.38
C GLU A 3 -21.31 -1.19 -4.89
N TYR A 4 -21.30 -2.33 -4.20
CA TYR A 4 -21.21 -2.35 -2.73
C TYR A 4 -20.07 -3.18 -2.15
N TYR A 5 -19.03 -3.48 -2.90
CA TYR A 5 -17.94 -4.35 -2.44
C TYR A 5 -17.15 -3.79 -1.24
N ASN A 6 -17.35 -2.52 -0.89
CA ASN A 6 -16.77 -1.85 0.28
C ASN A 6 -17.76 -0.90 0.98
N ASP A 7 -19.05 -1.13 0.87
CA ASP A 7 -20.03 -0.32 1.57
C ASP A 7 -20.11 -0.74 3.05
N ASN A 8 -19.47 0.04 3.89
CA ASN A 8 -19.44 -0.17 5.34
C ASN A 8 -20.53 0.62 6.08
N ARG A 9 -21.45 1.27 5.35
CA ARG A 9 -22.51 2.12 5.94
C ARG A 9 -23.40 1.39 6.94
N HIS A 10 -23.47 0.07 6.85
CA HIS A 10 -24.25 -0.79 7.75
C HIS A 10 -23.48 -1.29 8.97
N LEU A 11 -22.18 -1.00 9.08
CA LEU A 11 -21.37 -1.47 10.19
C LEU A 11 -21.21 -0.38 11.27
N PRO A 12 -21.23 -0.75 12.56
CA PRO A 12 -20.86 0.16 13.62
C PRO A 12 -19.45 0.75 13.38
N PRO A 13 -19.19 2.03 13.75
CA PRO A 13 -17.91 2.69 13.54
C PRO A 13 -16.69 1.89 14.02
N ALA A 14 -16.84 1.16 15.13
CA ALA A 14 -15.80 0.29 15.66
C ALA A 14 -15.47 -0.92 14.77
N LEU A 15 -16.37 -1.31 13.86
CA LEU A 15 -16.21 -2.42 12.94
C LEU A 15 -15.92 -1.96 11.51
N SER A 16 -16.05 -0.66 11.23
CA SER A 16 -15.87 -0.09 9.89
C SER A 16 -14.41 0.14 9.50
N THR A 17 -13.46 -0.01 10.43
CA THR A 17 -12.04 0.11 10.13
C THR A 17 -11.55 -1.11 9.36
N PHE A 18 -10.85 -0.87 8.24
CA PHE A 18 -10.23 -1.91 7.44
C PHE A 18 -9.43 -2.91 8.28
N GLY A 19 -8.78 -2.46 9.37
CA GLY A 19 -8.06 -3.30 10.31
C GLY A 19 -8.91 -4.33 11.07
N ARG A 20 -10.24 -4.26 10.99
CA ARG A 20 -11.18 -5.16 11.67
C ARG A 20 -12.10 -5.94 10.74
N GLN A 21 -12.04 -5.67 9.44
CA GLN A 21 -12.87 -6.38 8.46
C GLN A 21 -12.19 -7.67 8.01
N THR A 22 -12.95 -8.76 7.98
CA THR A 22 -12.39 -10.11 7.73
C THR A 22 -12.19 -10.45 6.26
N TRP A 23 -12.70 -9.65 5.31
CA TRP A 23 -12.64 -9.98 3.89
C TRP A 23 -11.24 -9.88 3.26
N TRP A 24 -10.31 -9.07 3.83
CA TRP A 24 -8.89 -9.07 3.41
C TRP A 24 -8.08 -10.19 4.06
N ARG A 25 -8.62 -10.87 5.09
CA ARG A 25 -7.96 -12.01 5.74
C ARG A 25 -7.98 -13.26 4.90
N GLY A 26 -8.23 -13.21 3.62
CA GLY A 26 -8.31 -14.38 2.76
C GLY A 26 -9.49 -15.29 3.13
N SER A 27 -10.18 -15.83 2.16
CA SER A 27 -11.33 -16.72 2.35
C SER A 27 -10.97 -18.14 2.80
N GLY A 28 -9.78 -18.35 3.36
CA GLY A 28 -9.31 -19.64 3.86
C GLY A 28 -9.30 -19.69 5.39
N SER A 29 -9.88 -20.72 5.97
CA SER A 29 -9.71 -21.05 7.37
C SER A 29 -8.22 -21.26 7.66
N GLY A 30 -7.56 -20.23 8.27
CA GLY A 30 -6.12 -20.25 8.56
C GLY A 30 -5.32 -19.12 7.95
N ALA A 31 -5.93 -18.06 7.42
CA ALA A 31 -5.21 -16.86 7.00
C ALA A 31 -4.59 -16.20 8.23
N GLU A 32 -3.27 -16.24 8.31
CA GLU A 32 -2.49 -15.62 9.38
C GLU A 32 -2.62 -14.09 9.28
N ASP A 33 -2.92 -13.42 10.40
CA ASP A 33 -2.97 -11.96 10.46
C ASP A 33 -1.54 -11.41 10.40
N LEU A 34 -1.30 -10.52 9.45
CA LEU A 34 -0.02 -9.84 9.32
C LEU A 34 0.10 -8.72 10.36
N ARG A 35 1.29 -8.57 10.93
CA ARG A 35 1.65 -7.45 11.80
C ARG A 35 2.49 -6.44 11.05
N TYR A 36 2.39 -5.17 11.45
CA TYR A 36 3.08 -4.05 10.83
C TYR A 36 3.93 -3.34 11.87
N GLU A 37 5.24 -3.25 11.62
CA GLU A 37 6.18 -2.61 12.53
C GLU A 37 6.93 -1.49 11.80
N PRO A 38 6.94 -0.25 12.35
CA PRO A 38 7.68 0.86 11.77
C PRO A 38 9.16 0.54 11.59
N LEU A 39 9.71 0.88 10.42
CA LEU A 39 11.16 0.84 10.20
C LEU A 39 11.85 1.96 10.99
N ARG A 40 13.06 1.67 11.45
CA ARG A 40 13.92 2.61 12.19
C ARG A 40 15.20 2.86 11.39
N PHE A 41 15.29 4.04 10.82
CA PHE A 41 16.50 4.46 10.10
C PHE A 41 17.53 5.05 11.08
N PRO A 42 18.84 4.80 10.86
CA PRO A 42 19.44 4.05 9.74
C PRO A 42 19.46 2.52 9.95
N ARG A 43 19.05 2.00 11.12
CA ARG A 43 19.18 0.58 11.48
C ARG A 43 18.61 -0.38 10.43
N ASP A 44 17.44 -0.07 9.89
CA ASP A 44 16.69 -0.94 8.99
C ASP A 44 16.88 -0.56 7.50
N GLU A 45 17.82 0.36 7.19
CA GLU A 45 18.05 0.90 5.86
C GLU A 45 18.45 -0.19 4.85
N ALA A 46 19.34 -1.10 5.24
CA ALA A 46 19.77 -2.17 4.35
C ALA A 46 18.62 -3.08 3.91
N PHE A 47 17.72 -3.44 4.82
CA PHE A 47 16.51 -4.20 4.50
C PHE A 47 15.59 -3.43 3.56
N TYR A 48 15.35 -2.15 3.86
CA TYR A 48 14.54 -1.28 3.01
C TYR A 48 15.08 -1.22 1.58
N LEU A 49 16.37 -0.92 1.42
CA LEU A 49 17.02 -0.81 0.12
C LEU A 49 17.03 -2.13 -0.67
N GLN A 50 17.19 -3.27 0.01
CA GLN A 50 17.07 -4.57 -0.62
C GLN A 50 15.68 -4.79 -1.22
N CYS A 51 14.61 -4.54 -0.46
CA CYS A 51 13.23 -4.67 -0.91
C CYS A 51 12.93 -3.70 -2.06
N TYR A 52 13.37 -2.45 -1.93
CA TYR A 52 13.10 -1.42 -2.93
C TYR A 52 13.82 -1.70 -4.25
N ARG A 53 15.08 -2.15 -4.18
CA ARG A 53 15.84 -2.53 -5.37
C ARG A 53 15.20 -3.72 -6.11
N ASP A 54 14.72 -4.73 -5.39
CA ASP A 54 14.01 -5.85 -6.02
C ASP A 54 12.71 -5.38 -6.68
N ALA A 55 11.95 -4.53 -6.00
CA ALA A 55 10.75 -3.92 -6.58
C ALA A 55 11.07 -3.05 -7.81
N TRP A 56 12.16 -2.26 -7.76
CA TRP A 56 12.63 -1.47 -8.89
C TRP A 56 12.93 -2.34 -10.11
N ARG A 57 13.69 -3.43 -9.92
CA ARG A 57 14.01 -4.39 -10.99
C ARG A 57 12.77 -5.05 -11.58
N ASN A 58 11.77 -5.35 -10.75
CA ASN A 58 10.50 -5.92 -11.22
C ASN A 58 9.69 -4.94 -12.08
N VAL A 59 9.88 -3.64 -11.90
CA VAL A 59 9.18 -2.57 -12.64
C VAL A 59 9.96 -2.16 -13.88
N HIS A 60 11.29 -1.99 -13.75
CA HIS A 60 12.14 -1.36 -14.75
C HIS A 60 13.05 -2.35 -15.51
N GLU A 61 13.11 -3.62 -15.06
CA GLU A 61 13.97 -4.68 -15.63
C GLU A 61 15.47 -4.32 -15.67
N THR A 62 15.87 -3.36 -14.86
CA THR A 62 17.23 -2.82 -14.77
C THR A 62 17.47 -2.14 -13.42
N ASP A 63 18.74 -1.98 -13.03
CA ASP A 63 19.12 -1.09 -11.92
C ASP A 63 19.40 0.35 -12.37
N GLU A 64 19.34 0.62 -13.67
CA GLU A 64 19.56 1.96 -14.20
C GLU A 64 18.56 2.96 -13.61
N GLY A 65 19.05 4.11 -13.14
CA GLY A 65 18.24 5.13 -12.50
C GLY A 65 17.87 4.84 -11.03
N PHE A 66 18.24 3.67 -10.48
CA PHE A 66 18.10 3.41 -9.05
C PHE A 66 19.18 4.14 -8.27
N VAL A 67 18.78 5.11 -7.44
CA VAL A 67 19.67 5.90 -6.58
C VAL A 67 19.34 5.62 -5.13
N PRO A 68 20.04 4.64 -4.49
CA PRO A 68 19.70 4.15 -3.14
C PRO A 68 19.59 5.26 -2.10
N GLU A 69 20.50 6.23 -2.15
CA GLU A 69 20.59 7.30 -1.15
C GLU A 69 19.37 8.22 -1.18
N LEU A 70 18.78 8.44 -2.35
CA LEU A 70 17.56 9.24 -2.50
C LEU A 70 16.36 8.51 -1.89
N TYR A 71 16.23 7.22 -2.16
CA TYR A 71 15.14 6.40 -1.62
C TYR A 71 15.25 6.24 -0.11
N ALA A 72 16.43 5.92 0.42
CA ALA A 72 16.68 5.80 1.86
C ALA A 72 16.38 7.11 2.60
N ARG A 73 16.83 8.24 2.05
CA ARG A 73 16.57 9.57 2.63
C ARG A 73 15.08 9.91 2.64
N SER A 74 14.38 9.64 1.54
CA SER A 74 12.94 9.88 1.44
C SER A 74 12.18 9.03 2.45
N ALA A 75 12.47 7.73 2.50
CA ALA A 75 11.83 6.81 3.43
C ALA A 75 12.10 7.17 4.90
N ALA A 76 13.35 7.55 5.23
CA ALA A 76 13.71 7.99 6.58
C ALA A 76 12.91 9.23 7.00
N ARG A 77 12.76 10.21 6.08
CA ARG A 77 11.93 11.39 6.31
C ARG A 77 10.46 11.02 6.51
N HIS A 78 9.88 10.20 5.63
CA HIS A 78 8.49 9.76 5.77
C HIS A 78 8.26 9.04 7.10
N ALA A 79 9.16 8.13 7.49
CA ALA A 79 9.06 7.40 8.76
C ALA A 79 9.13 8.32 9.98
N GLN A 80 9.89 9.42 9.90
CA GLN A 80 10.02 10.41 10.96
C GLN A 80 8.82 11.35 11.05
N GLU A 81 8.40 11.90 9.92
CA GLU A 81 7.31 12.89 9.85
C GLU A 81 5.92 12.22 10.03
N HIS A 82 5.79 10.98 9.56
CA HIS A 82 4.53 10.23 9.58
C HIS A 82 4.78 8.79 10.10
N PRO A 83 4.83 8.59 11.43
CA PRO A 83 5.02 7.26 12.01
C PRO A 83 4.03 6.23 11.46
N GLY A 84 4.53 5.09 11.01
CA GLY A 84 3.72 4.06 10.34
C GLY A 84 3.64 4.19 8.82
N SER A 85 4.21 5.23 8.19
CA SER A 85 4.24 5.34 6.72
C SER A 85 5.22 4.37 6.06
N VAL A 86 6.26 3.94 6.77
CA VAL A 86 7.23 2.94 6.29
C VAL A 86 7.31 1.81 7.31
N VAL A 87 6.79 0.64 6.94
CA VAL A 87 6.66 -0.49 7.86
C VAL A 87 7.14 -1.80 7.24
N ARG A 88 7.82 -2.63 8.04
CA ARG A 88 7.99 -4.04 7.71
C ARG A 88 6.71 -4.81 8.03
N VAL A 89 6.44 -5.81 7.24
CA VAL A 89 5.29 -6.71 7.39
C VAL A 89 5.77 -8.03 7.94
N LEU A 90 5.12 -8.53 8.99
CA LEU A 90 5.48 -9.78 9.67
C LEU A 90 4.32 -10.78 9.64
N SER A 91 4.69 -12.06 9.51
CA SER A 91 3.85 -13.23 9.74
C SER A 91 4.52 -14.04 10.86
N GLY A 92 3.90 -14.07 12.04
CA GLY A 92 4.60 -14.48 13.26
C GLY A 92 5.81 -13.58 13.51
N ASP A 93 7.00 -14.16 13.63
CA ASP A 93 8.27 -13.45 13.83
C ASP A 93 9.08 -13.28 12.53
N ARG A 94 8.51 -13.70 11.41
CA ARG A 94 9.21 -13.63 10.11
C ARG A 94 8.81 -12.37 9.36
N VAL A 95 9.80 -11.59 8.90
CA VAL A 95 9.57 -10.50 7.97
C VAL A 95 9.17 -11.07 6.62
N VAL A 96 8.03 -10.65 6.09
CA VAL A 96 7.45 -11.16 4.84
C VAL A 96 7.27 -10.09 3.77
N GLY A 97 7.41 -8.81 4.14
CA GLY A 97 7.22 -7.72 3.19
C GLY A 97 7.53 -6.33 3.74
N LEU A 98 7.27 -5.35 2.92
CA LEU A 98 7.47 -3.92 3.18
C LEU A 98 6.29 -3.12 2.62
N VAL A 99 5.85 -2.11 3.36
CA VAL A 99 4.93 -1.08 2.87
C VAL A 99 5.60 0.27 3.02
N GLU A 100 5.56 1.08 1.95
CA GLU A 100 5.93 2.48 1.99
C GLU A 100 4.79 3.34 1.45
N LEU A 101 4.42 4.34 2.23
CA LEU A 101 3.43 5.35 1.94
C LEU A 101 4.12 6.71 1.91
N ASP A 102 3.72 7.59 0.99
CA ASP A 102 4.20 8.96 0.89
C ASP A 102 3.05 9.93 1.18
N PRO A 103 2.84 10.32 2.44
CA PRO A 103 1.73 11.19 2.82
C PRO A 103 1.85 12.62 2.30
N GLY A 104 3.06 13.07 1.95
CA GLY A 104 3.31 14.41 1.40
C GLY A 104 3.01 14.53 -0.08
N ARG A 105 3.07 13.42 -0.81
CA ARG A 105 2.75 13.41 -2.24
C ARG A 105 1.25 13.53 -2.44
N ASP A 106 0.84 14.44 -3.32
CA ASP A 106 -0.58 14.71 -3.62
C ASP A 106 -1.41 15.19 -2.41
N GLU A 107 -0.77 15.64 -1.34
CA GLU A 107 -1.44 16.08 -0.12
C GLU A 107 -2.53 17.14 -0.38
N GLN A 108 -2.23 18.13 -1.20
CA GLN A 108 -3.18 19.22 -1.55
C GLN A 108 -4.43 18.72 -2.28
N SER A 109 -4.36 17.55 -2.93
CA SER A 109 -5.52 16.93 -3.59
C SER A 109 -6.37 16.06 -2.66
N GLY A 110 -5.99 15.94 -1.37
CA GLY A 110 -6.64 15.04 -0.42
C GLY A 110 -6.37 13.56 -0.70
N CYS A 111 -5.39 13.24 -1.55
CA CYS A 111 -5.02 11.88 -1.89
C CYS A 111 -3.83 11.40 -1.06
N GLY A 112 -3.85 10.12 -0.68
CA GLY A 112 -2.71 9.40 -0.21
C GLY A 112 -1.94 8.74 -1.36
N TRP A 113 -0.64 8.54 -1.20
CA TRP A 113 0.20 7.90 -2.20
C TRP A 113 0.82 6.61 -1.67
N ILE A 114 0.60 5.50 -2.36
CA ILE A 114 1.23 4.22 -2.08
C ILE A 114 2.50 4.13 -2.93
N SER A 115 3.68 4.30 -2.31
CA SER A 115 4.96 4.20 -2.98
C SER A 115 5.37 2.76 -3.21
N LEU A 116 5.11 1.87 -2.24
CA LEU A 116 5.48 0.47 -2.34
C LEU A 116 4.56 -0.44 -1.52
N LEU A 117 4.05 -1.48 -2.16
CA LEU A 117 3.50 -2.68 -1.51
C LEU A 117 4.36 -3.86 -1.98
N TYR A 118 5.20 -4.37 -1.10
CA TYR A 118 6.17 -5.39 -1.47
C TYR A 118 6.06 -6.64 -0.58
N MET A 119 5.98 -7.79 -1.23
CA MET A 119 6.10 -9.10 -0.61
C MET A 119 7.43 -9.73 -1.02
N LEU A 120 8.17 -10.24 -0.05
CA LEU A 120 9.36 -11.05 -0.34
C LEU A 120 8.99 -12.22 -1.25
N PRO A 121 9.84 -12.59 -2.22
CA PRO A 121 9.53 -13.57 -3.26
C PRO A 121 8.93 -14.88 -2.75
N GLU A 122 9.49 -15.43 -1.68
CA GLU A 122 9.09 -16.70 -1.07
C GLU A 122 7.71 -16.67 -0.38
N TYR A 123 7.16 -15.46 -0.16
CA TYR A 123 5.84 -15.26 0.45
C TYR A 123 4.77 -14.82 -0.55
N ARG A 124 5.13 -14.67 -1.82
CA ARG A 124 4.18 -14.30 -2.88
C ARG A 124 3.18 -15.43 -3.16
N GLY A 125 2.02 -15.10 -3.68
CA GLY A 125 0.99 -16.09 -4.05
C GLY A 125 0.09 -16.56 -2.90
N ARG A 126 0.31 -16.11 -1.67
CA ARG A 126 -0.47 -16.50 -0.48
C ARG A 126 -1.73 -15.66 -0.25
N GLY A 127 -2.05 -14.73 -1.15
CA GLY A 127 -3.20 -13.83 -0.97
C GLY A 127 -2.98 -12.69 0.02
N TRP A 128 -1.78 -12.53 0.58
CA TRP A 128 -1.50 -11.53 1.63
C TRP A 128 -1.42 -10.09 1.16
N ALA A 129 -1.22 -9.85 -0.14
CA ALA A 129 -1.13 -8.50 -0.70
C ALA A 129 -2.36 -7.63 -0.38
N ILE A 130 -3.53 -8.24 -0.20
CA ILE A 130 -4.75 -7.52 0.18
C ILE A 130 -4.66 -6.93 1.60
N GLN A 131 -3.93 -7.58 2.52
CA GLN A 131 -3.72 -7.07 3.86
C GLN A 131 -2.78 -5.85 3.85
N LEU A 132 -1.75 -5.84 2.98
CA LEU A 132 -0.88 -4.67 2.80
C LEU A 132 -1.68 -3.47 2.28
N LEU A 133 -2.57 -3.72 1.33
CA LEU A 133 -3.45 -2.69 0.80
C LEU A 133 -4.44 -2.20 1.86
N GLY A 134 -4.98 -3.11 2.69
CA GLY A 134 -5.83 -2.80 3.84
C GLY A 134 -5.12 -1.88 4.84
N TYR A 135 -3.83 -2.15 5.12
CA TYR A 135 -3.01 -1.28 5.95
C TYR A 135 -2.87 0.14 5.37
N ALA A 136 -2.61 0.26 4.06
CA ALA A 136 -2.50 1.55 3.41
C ALA A 136 -3.81 2.35 3.49
N PHE A 137 -4.95 1.71 3.32
CA PHE A 137 -6.25 2.37 3.48
C PHE A 137 -6.48 2.82 4.91
N TRP A 138 -6.25 1.95 5.89
CA TRP A 138 -6.36 2.29 7.30
C TRP A 138 -5.46 3.48 7.67
N PHE A 139 -4.22 3.49 7.19
CA PHE A 139 -3.28 4.59 7.42
C PHE A 139 -3.86 5.90 6.87
N TYR A 140 -4.30 5.92 5.62
CA TYR A 140 -4.79 7.13 4.98
C TYR A 140 -6.16 7.60 5.49
N GLU A 141 -7.03 6.70 5.92
CA GLU A 141 -8.26 7.06 6.62
C GLU A 141 -7.95 7.85 7.91
N ASN A 142 -6.93 7.41 8.67
CA ASN A 142 -6.50 8.11 9.89
C ASN A 142 -5.71 9.41 9.62
N HIS A 143 -5.35 9.67 8.37
CA HIS A 143 -4.70 10.91 7.92
C HIS A 143 -5.64 11.78 7.07
N ASP A 144 -6.96 11.59 7.20
CA ASP A 144 -7.99 12.40 6.55
C ASP A 144 -7.92 12.41 5.01
N ARG A 145 -7.37 11.38 4.39
CA ARG A 145 -7.36 11.26 2.93
C ARG A 145 -8.66 10.64 2.42
N THR A 146 -9.14 11.12 1.28
CA THR A 146 -10.39 10.66 0.65
C THR A 146 -10.17 9.70 -0.51
N ALA A 147 -8.93 9.60 -0.97
CA ALA A 147 -8.53 8.72 -2.06
C ALA A 147 -7.08 8.24 -1.87
N VAL A 148 -6.72 7.18 -2.56
CA VAL A 148 -5.34 6.70 -2.68
C VAL A 148 -4.96 6.55 -4.13
N ARG A 149 -3.68 6.81 -4.42
CA ARG A 149 -3.08 6.68 -5.75
C ARG A 149 -1.81 5.85 -5.68
N LEU A 150 -1.45 5.25 -6.80
CA LEU A 150 -0.20 4.51 -6.97
C LEU A 150 0.21 4.48 -8.44
N HIS A 151 1.48 4.18 -8.68
CA HIS A 151 1.96 3.77 -10.00
C HIS A 151 2.12 2.26 -10.08
N VAL A 152 1.83 1.70 -11.25
CA VAL A 152 2.14 0.31 -11.61
C VAL A 152 2.67 0.26 -13.03
N SER A 153 3.72 -0.52 -13.28
CA SER A 153 4.24 -0.72 -14.64
C SER A 153 3.16 -1.35 -15.52
N GLU A 154 2.98 -0.84 -16.75
CA GLU A 154 2.04 -1.41 -17.73
C GLU A 154 2.37 -2.87 -18.09
N ASN A 155 3.62 -3.30 -17.89
CA ASN A 155 4.06 -4.67 -18.10
C ASN A 155 3.72 -5.60 -16.93
N ASN A 156 3.31 -5.07 -15.76
CA ASN A 156 2.97 -5.86 -14.58
C ASN A 156 1.48 -6.25 -14.56
N ALA A 157 1.07 -7.11 -15.49
CA ALA A 157 -0.32 -7.56 -15.61
C ALA A 157 -0.89 -8.15 -14.31
N ARG A 158 -0.05 -8.82 -13.52
CA ARG A 158 -0.47 -9.40 -12.23
C ARG A 158 -0.85 -8.31 -11.23
N ALA A 159 -0.03 -7.28 -11.07
CA ALA A 159 -0.32 -6.18 -10.16
C ALA A 159 -1.50 -5.34 -10.66
N ILE A 160 -1.60 -5.08 -11.97
CA ILE A 160 -2.74 -4.38 -12.56
C ILE A 160 -4.04 -5.11 -12.23
N THR A 161 -4.09 -6.42 -12.48
CA THR A 161 -5.28 -7.25 -12.16
C THR A 161 -5.60 -7.20 -10.66
N PHE A 162 -4.59 -7.26 -9.79
CA PHE A 162 -4.78 -7.17 -8.35
C PHE A 162 -5.39 -5.82 -7.96
N TYR A 163 -4.87 -4.70 -8.44
CA TYR A 163 -5.40 -3.37 -8.13
C TYR A 163 -6.80 -3.16 -8.71
N GLN A 164 -7.06 -3.60 -9.94
CA GLN A 164 -8.41 -3.53 -10.53
C GLN A 164 -9.45 -4.32 -9.71
N ARG A 165 -9.12 -5.55 -9.30
CA ARG A 165 -9.98 -6.36 -8.40
C ARG A 165 -10.16 -5.73 -7.03
N SER A 166 -9.20 -4.92 -6.60
CA SER A 166 -9.27 -4.13 -5.37
C SER A 166 -9.97 -2.78 -5.54
N GLY A 167 -10.61 -2.53 -6.68
CA GLY A 167 -11.43 -1.33 -6.93
C GLY A 167 -10.65 -0.11 -7.40
N PHE A 168 -9.36 -0.25 -7.76
CA PHE A 168 -8.62 0.83 -8.43
C PHE A 168 -9.01 0.94 -9.90
N VAL A 169 -9.04 2.16 -10.39
CA VAL A 169 -9.22 2.47 -11.80
C VAL A 169 -8.00 3.22 -12.32
N GLN A 170 -7.67 3.02 -13.58
CA GLN A 170 -6.63 3.82 -14.24
C GLN A 170 -7.14 5.24 -14.44
N ILE A 171 -6.39 6.23 -13.96
CA ILE A 171 -6.69 7.66 -14.05
C ILE A 171 -5.66 8.44 -14.85
N GLY A 172 -4.54 7.80 -15.20
CA GLY A 172 -3.48 8.43 -15.99
C GLY A 172 -2.45 7.42 -16.47
N ARG A 173 -1.45 7.94 -17.19
CA ARG A 173 -0.30 7.19 -17.70
C ARG A 173 0.89 8.13 -17.80
N ASP A 174 1.97 7.77 -17.12
CA ASP A 174 3.19 8.57 -17.05
C ASP A 174 4.37 7.86 -17.73
N PRO A 175 5.38 8.59 -18.23
CA PRO A 175 6.61 7.98 -18.72
C PRO A 175 7.33 7.22 -17.60
N GLY A 176 7.85 6.04 -17.90
CA GLY A 176 8.76 5.30 -17.05
C GLY A 176 10.10 5.07 -17.77
N VAL A 177 11.05 4.40 -17.13
CA VAL A 177 12.40 4.18 -17.68
C VAL A 177 12.36 3.29 -18.94
N ARG A 178 11.61 2.20 -18.92
CA ARG A 178 11.48 1.25 -20.05
C ARG A 178 10.05 0.99 -20.46
N ALA A 179 9.10 1.18 -19.55
CA ALA A 179 7.69 0.99 -19.77
C ALA A 179 6.94 2.15 -19.16
N HIS A 180 5.75 2.45 -19.63
CA HIS A 180 4.91 3.45 -18.98
C HIS A 180 4.44 2.98 -17.60
N LEU A 181 4.16 3.95 -16.75
CA LEU A 181 3.56 3.74 -15.47
C LEU A 181 2.08 4.12 -15.55
N LEU A 182 1.21 3.17 -15.26
CA LEU A 182 -0.20 3.45 -15.14
C LEU A 182 -0.44 4.13 -13.77
N LEU A 183 -0.97 5.33 -13.80
CA LEU A 183 -1.47 5.98 -12.58
C LEU A 183 -2.84 5.38 -12.26
N MET A 184 -2.95 4.73 -11.12
CA MET A 184 -4.18 4.13 -10.65
C MET A 184 -4.68 4.83 -9.39
N GLY A 185 -5.99 5.01 -9.27
CA GLY A 185 -6.61 5.66 -8.14
C GLY A 185 -7.84 4.93 -7.62
N ARG A 186 -8.12 5.10 -6.33
CA ARG A 186 -9.31 4.59 -5.67
C ARG A 186 -9.76 5.54 -4.57
N LEU A 187 -11.09 5.75 -4.44
CA LEU A 187 -11.67 6.48 -3.31
C LEU A 187 -11.60 5.64 -2.03
N ILE A 188 -11.30 6.30 -0.92
CA ILE A 188 -11.46 5.76 0.43
C ILE A 188 -12.85 6.21 0.90
N HIS A 189 -13.73 5.26 1.16
CA HIS A 189 -15.06 5.57 1.68
C HIS A 189 -14.97 5.89 3.17
N ARG A 190 -15.14 7.14 3.54
CA ARG A 190 -15.36 7.54 4.94
C ARG A 190 -16.78 7.15 5.34
N THR A 191 -16.91 6.40 6.42
CA THR A 191 -18.19 6.29 7.11
C THR A 191 -18.47 7.65 7.79
N VAL A 192 -19.29 8.49 7.17
CA VAL A 192 -19.77 9.71 7.83
C VAL A 192 -20.67 9.28 8.98
N THR A 193 -20.18 9.35 10.21
CA THR A 193 -21.03 9.29 11.39
C THR A 193 -21.81 10.59 11.44
N HIS A 194 -23.05 10.59 10.96
CA HIS A 194 -23.99 11.65 11.32
C HIS A 194 -24.22 11.53 12.83
N GLY A 195 -23.54 12.40 13.60
CA GLY A 195 -23.92 12.64 14.97
C GLY A 195 -25.34 13.24 14.94
N THR A 196 -26.29 12.47 15.44
CA THR A 196 -27.62 12.99 15.75
C THR A 196 -27.46 13.95 16.92
N VAL A 197 -27.80 15.21 16.70
CA VAL A 197 -27.96 16.24 17.73
C VAL A 197 -29.21 15.93 18.53
#